data_d673a2dc1b267002279f6d501779a7af
#
_entry.id   d673a2dc1b267002279f6d501779a7af
#
_cell.length_a   1.000
_cell.length_b   1.000
_cell.length_c   1.000
_cell.angle_alpha   90.00
_cell.angle_beta   90.00
_cell.angle_gamma   90.00
#
_symmetry.space_group_name_H-M   'P 1'
#
loop_
_entity.id
_entity.type
_entity.pdbx_description
1 polymer ?
#
loop_
_entity_poly.entity_id
_entity_poly.type
_entity_poly.pdbx_seq_one_letter_code
_entity_poly.pdbx_strand_id
1 'polypeptide(L)'
;MPTTQTRRRFLTTTLSLAGGAGLVRARPALAGDGAPEIASVRIQKSSSISNAPRYVAEELLRAEGFTDIRYVSVPTDDVYQSFMRGEFDFITDFAPLCIQAIDQGMALKVLAGVHAGCFEVFAKEDVHGIPDLKGKVIEVAALGSPQHLFLAPIVAHVGIDPSKDINWVVSPAVKPMQLFIDGKLDGFLGLPPEPQELHAVRVGHVILNSTVDRP
;
A
#
# COMPACT_ATOMS: atom_id res chain seq x y z
N MET A 1 1.71 -14.40 42.43
CA MET A 1 1.67 -14.58 40.96
C MET A 1 0.37 -13.98 40.48
N PRO A 2 0.37 -12.88 39.69
CA PRO A 2 -0.85 -12.28 39.15
C PRO A 2 -1.31 -13.08 37.92
N THR A 3 -2.53 -13.61 37.98
CA THR A 3 -3.18 -14.31 36.88
C THR A 3 -3.66 -13.30 35.82
N THR A 4 -3.04 -13.31 34.66
CA THR A 4 -3.46 -12.53 33.47
C THR A 4 -4.81 -13.05 32.97
N GLN A 5 -5.87 -12.25 33.15
CA GLN A 5 -7.17 -12.52 32.55
C GLN A 5 -7.11 -12.18 31.06
N THR A 6 -7.40 -13.17 30.20
CA THR A 6 -7.51 -12.95 28.76
C THR A 6 -8.87 -12.31 28.40
N ARG A 7 -8.91 -11.43 27.36
CA ARG A 7 -10.11 -10.74 26.87
C ARG A 7 -11.33 -11.65 26.65
N ARG A 8 -11.11 -12.90 26.36
CA ARG A 8 -12.16 -13.91 26.15
C ARG A 8 -12.88 -14.30 27.45
N ARG A 9 -12.22 -14.24 28.61
CA ARG A 9 -12.80 -14.58 29.92
C ARG A 9 -13.63 -13.43 30.49
N PHE A 10 -13.32 -12.19 30.14
CA PHE A 10 -14.08 -11.03 30.56
C PHE A 10 -15.48 -11.00 29.93
N LEU A 11 -15.63 -11.42 28.66
CA LEU A 11 -16.90 -11.43 27.93
C LEU A 11 -17.84 -12.56 28.36
N THR A 12 -17.34 -13.66 28.94
CA THR A 12 -18.18 -14.79 29.37
C THR A 12 -18.73 -14.66 30.79
N THR A 13 -18.16 -13.80 31.63
CA THR A 13 -18.57 -13.66 33.04
C THR A 13 -19.69 -12.65 33.25
N THR A 14 -19.96 -11.78 32.27
CA THR A 14 -21.03 -10.75 32.35
C THR A 14 -22.38 -11.20 31.81
N LEU A 15 -22.50 -12.40 31.24
CA LEU A 15 -23.75 -12.90 30.62
C LEU A 15 -24.64 -13.71 31.55
N SER A 16 -24.32 -13.89 32.86
CA SER A 16 -25.04 -14.81 33.76
C SER A 16 -25.99 -14.19 34.76
N LEU A 17 -26.28 -12.88 34.69
CA LEU A 17 -27.17 -12.22 35.67
C LEU A 17 -28.10 -11.20 35.01
N ALA A 18 -29.01 -11.63 34.10
CA ALA A 18 -30.26 -10.93 33.85
C ALA A 18 -31.22 -11.85 33.12
N GLY A 19 -31.93 -12.70 33.88
CA GLY A 19 -33.20 -13.26 33.45
C GLY A 19 -34.28 -12.18 33.55
N GLY A 20 -34.85 -11.76 32.40
CA GLY A 20 -35.96 -10.81 32.40
C GLY A 20 -36.29 -10.40 30.97
N ALA A 21 -37.46 -10.81 30.50
CA ALA A 21 -38.00 -10.65 29.17
C ALA A 21 -37.86 -9.22 28.58
N GLY A 22 -37.28 -9.15 27.41
CA GLY A 22 -37.28 -8.01 26.52
C GLY A 22 -36.51 -8.36 25.28
N LEU A 23 -37.19 -8.67 24.17
CA LEU A 23 -36.58 -8.80 22.84
C LEU A 23 -36.05 -7.42 22.39
N VAL A 24 -34.95 -7.00 22.99
CA VAL A 24 -34.17 -5.89 22.44
C VAL A 24 -33.41 -6.48 21.27
N ARG A 25 -33.79 -6.16 20.04
CA ARG A 25 -32.96 -6.34 18.87
C ARG A 25 -31.61 -5.69 19.16
N ALA A 26 -30.62 -6.48 19.50
CA ALA A 26 -29.24 -6.03 19.58
C ALA A 26 -28.86 -5.53 18.17
N ARG A 27 -28.95 -4.23 17.95
CA ARG A 27 -28.20 -3.61 16.86
C ARG A 27 -26.73 -3.90 17.12
N PRO A 28 -25.96 -4.34 16.12
CA PRO A 28 -24.52 -4.36 16.29
C PRO A 28 -24.12 -2.94 16.72
N ALA A 29 -23.54 -2.80 17.90
CA ALA A 29 -22.90 -1.56 18.31
C ALA A 29 -21.75 -1.32 17.33
N LEU A 30 -22.00 -0.53 16.31
CA LEU A 30 -20.95 0.14 15.56
C LEU A 30 -20.27 1.05 16.58
N ALA A 31 -18.97 0.90 16.74
CA ALA A 31 -18.18 1.64 17.70
C ALA A 31 -18.19 3.13 17.31
N GLY A 32 -19.00 3.92 18.01
CA GLY A 32 -19.11 5.36 17.80
C GLY A 32 -20.41 5.87 18.44
N ASP A 33 -20.38 6.15 19.74
CA ASP A 33 -21.51 6.76 20.45
C ASP A 33 -21.66 8.25 20.11
N GLY A 34 -21.95 8.58 18.85
CA GLY A 34 -22.24 9.96 18.42
C GLY A 34 -21.86 10.21 16.95
N ALA A 35 -22.44 11.26 16.38
CA ALA A 35 -22.01 11.78 15.10
C ALA A 35 -20.54 12.27 15.21
N PRO A 36 -19.71 12.13 14.15
CA PRO A 36 -18.34 12.60 14.19
C PRO A 36 -18.30 14.11 14.50
N GLU A 37 -17.32 14.54 15.28
CA GLU A 37 -17.11 15.97 15.59
C GLU A 37 -16.93 16.84 14.34
N ILE A 38 -16.42 16.21 13.27
CA ILE A 38 -16.20 16.84 11.96
C ILE A 38 -17.02 16.05 10.93
N ALA A 39 -17.98 16.73 10.29
CA ALA A 39 -18.86 16.12 9.28
C ALA A 39 -18.27 16.13 7.85
N SER A 40 -17.12 16.77 7.64
CA SER A 40 -16.44 16.87 6.34
C SER A 40 -15.11 16.13 6.36
N VAL A 41 -14.77 15.49 5.23
CA VAL A 41 -13.48 14.82 5.03
C VAL A 41 -12.98 15.06 3.60
N ARG A 42 -11.70 15.38 3.48
CA ARG A 42 -11.02 15.56 2.18
C ARG A 42 -10.03 14.43 1.99
N ILE A 43 -10.16 13.72 0.89
CA ILE A 43 -9.38 12.54 0.56
C ILE A 43 -8.60 12.81 -0.74
N GLN A 44 -7.31 12.52 -0.75
CA GLN A 44 -6.51 12.66 -1.97
C GLN A 44 -7.08 11.75 -3.07
N LYS A 45 -7.35 12.32 -4.26
CA LYS A 45 -7.81 11.57 -5.43
C LYS A 45 -6.64 10.84 -6.09
N SER A 46 -6.85 9.57 -6.42
CA SER A 46 -5.88 8.78 -7.17
C SER A 46 -6.59 7.77 -8.07
N SER A 47 -6.05 7.56 -9.27
CA SER A 47 -6.58 6.60 -10.24
C SER A 47 -6.00 5.19 -10.08
N SER A 48 -5.07 4.96 -9.15
CA SER A 48 -4.51 3.63 -8.91
C SER A 48 -5.57 2.66 -8.40
N ILE A 49 -5.57 1.44 -8.92
CA ILE A 49 -6.48 0.37 -8.50
C ILE A 49 -6.31 0.03 -7.00
N SER A 50 -5.10 0.17 -6.47
CA SER A 50 -4.79 -0.02 -5.05
C SER A 50 -5.56 0.94 -4.13
N ASN A 51 -6.07 2.03 -4.67
CA ASN A 51 -6.85 3.03 -3.97
C ASN A 51 -8.38 2.83 -4.08
N ALA A 52 -8.84 1.79 -4.79
CA ALA A 52 -10.26 1.47 -4.91
C ALA A 52 -10.99 1.34 -3.55
N PRO A 53 -10.39 0.74 -2.49
CA PRO A 53 -11.06 0.61 -1.20
C PRO A 53 -11.56 1.92 -0.62
N ARG A 54 -10.87 3.04 -0.79
CA ARG A 54 -11.31 4.34 -0.26
C ARG A 54 -12.51 4.94 -0.97
N TYR A 55 -12.71 4.59 -2.26
CA TYR A 55 -13.93 4.99 -2.99
C TYR A 55 -15.13 4.12 -2.58
N VAL A 56 -14.90 2.84 -2.31
CA VAL A 56 -15.93 1.94 -1.79
C VAL A 56 -16.31 2.31 -0.35
N ALA A 57 -15.36 2.82 0.44
CA ALA A 57 -15.60 3.26 1.82
C ALA A 57 -16.48 4.51 1.93
N GLU A 58 -16.80 5.21 0.84
CA GLU A 58 -17.65 6.42 0.89
C GLU A 58 -19.02 6.18 1.51
N GLU A 59 -19.66 5.06 1.18
CA GLU A 59 -20.94 4.66 1.77
C GLU A 59 -20.82 4.41 3.27
N LEU A 60 -19.72 3.82 3.72
CA LEU A 60 -19.44 3.58 5.13
C LEU A 60 -19.18 4.91 5.85
N LEU A 61 -18.44 5.82 5.26
CA LEU A 61 -18.21 7.16 5.83
C LEU A 61 -19.52 7.92 6.00
N ARG A 62 -20.45 7.82 5.03
CA ARG A 62 -21.78 8.42 5.14
C ARG A 62 -22.58 7.79 6.28
N ALA A 63 -22.49 6.48 6.46
CA ALA A 63 -23.16 5.78 7.56
C ALA A 63 -22.59 6.16 8.92
N GLU A 64 -21.30 6.51 9.00
CA GLU A 64 -20.63 7.02 10.21
C GLU A 64 -20.94 8.52 10.47
N GLY A 65 -21.68 9.19 9.57
CA GLY A 65 -22.13 10.56 9.75
C GLY A 65 -21.36 11.65 9.01
N PHE A 66 -20.41 11.27 8.14
CA PHE A 66 -19.76 12.24 7.25
C PHE A 66 -20.75 12.67 6.15
N THR A 67 -21.04 13.97 6.07
CA THR A 67 -22.00 14.53 5.09
C THR A 67 -21.32 15.20 3.90
N ASP A 68 -20.06 15.60 4.04
CA ASP A 68 -19.28 16.27 3.00
C ASP A 68 -17.95 15.51 2.75
N ILE A 69 -17.97 14.65 1.74
CA ILE A 69 -16.80 13.84 1.34
C ILE A 69 -16.27 14.39 0.03
N ARG A 70 -15.03 14.88 0.02
CA ARG A 70 -14.41 15.51 -1.14
C ARG A 70 -13.15 14.79 -1.55
N TYR A 71 -12.98 14.58 -2.87
CA TYR A 71 -11.76 14.04 -3.46
C TYR A 71 -10.94 15.17 -4.07
N VAL A 72 -9.74 15.40 -3.53
CA VAL A 72 -8.84 16.48 -3.93
C VAL A 72 -7.78 15.95 -4.89
N SER A 73 -7.72 16.52 -6.07
CA SER A 73 -6.69 16.21 -7.08
C SER A 73 -5.47 17.11 -6.86
N VAL A 74 -4.30 16.51 -6.74
CA VAL A 74 -3.02 17.20 -6.61
C VAL A 74 -2.00 16.56 -7.56
N PRO A 75 -0.96 17.27 -8.00
CA PRO A 75 0.14 16.68 -8.76
C PRO A 75 0.80 15.54 -7.97
N THR A 76 1.24 14.49 -8.68
CA THR A 76 1.79 13.29 -8.05
C THR A 76 3.09 13.57 -7.28
N ASP A 77 3.88 14.50 -7.74
CA ASP A 77 5.14 14.95 -7.14
C ASP A 77 4.95 15.91 -5.95
N ASP A 78 3.71 16.39 -5.72
CA ASP A 78 3.38 17.36 -4.66
C ASP A 78 2.44 16.80 -3.58
N VAL A 79 2.16 15.50 -3.58
CA VAL A 79 1.18 14.87 -2.68
C VAL A 79 1.49 15.14 -1.21
N TYR A 80 2.73 14.90 -0.78
CA TYR A 80 3.11 15.06 0.61
C TYR A 80 3.17 16.54 1.05
N GLN A 81 3.59 17.43 0.15
CA GLN A 81 3.60 18.87 0.43
C GLN A 81 2.16 19.42 0.49
N SER A 82 1.28 18.98 -0.40
CA SER A 82 -0.15 19.32 -0.35
C SER A 82 -0.81 18.82 0.94
N PHE A 83 -0.46 17.61 1.39
CA PHE A 83 -0.91 17.09 2.68
C PHE A 83 -0.44 17.99 3.84
N MET A 84 0.83 18.37 3.86
CA MET A 84 1.38 19.25 4.91
C MET A 84 0.77 20.65 4.88
N ARG A 85 0.32 21.14 3.72
CA ARG A 85 -0.46 22.39 3.60
C ARG A 85 -1.91 22.23 4.05
N GLY A 86 -2.33 21.00 4.40
CA GLY A 86 -3.70 20.71 4.85
C GLY A 86 -4.73 20.79 3.72
N GLU A 87 -4.36 20.49 2.48
CA GLU A 87 -5.29 20.50 1.35
C GLU A 87 -6.25 19.31 1.39
N PHE A 88 -5.84 18.21 2.02
CA PHE A 88 -6.66 17.02 2.29
C PHE A 88 -6.24 16.35 3.60
N ASP A 89 -7.11 15.47 4.11
CA ASP A 89 -6.98 14.88 5.45
C ASP A 89 -6.43 13.45 5.43
N PHE A 90 -6.65 12.72 4.32
CA PHE A 90 -6.24 11.32 4.17
C PHE A 90 -5.57 11.06 2.83
N ILE A 91 -4.49 10.27 2.89
CA ILE A 91 -3.83 9.67 1.73
C ILE A 91 -3.77 8.15 1.90
N THR A 92 -3.65 7.44 0.80
CA THR A 92 -3.24 6.04 0.77
C THR A 92 -2.01 5.95 -0.10
N ASP A 93 -0.91 5.46 0.44
CA ASP A 93 0.35 5.40 -0.28
C ASP A 93 1.16 4.18 0.15
N PHE A 94 2.26 3.93 -0.53
CA PHE A 94 3.18 2.84 -0.20
C PHE A 94 3.91 3.10 1.11
N ALA A 95 4.03 2.06 1.94
CA ALA A 95 4.68 2.16 3.25
C ALA A 95 6.10 2.78 3.18
N PRO A 96 6.99 2.44 2.22
CA PRO A 96 8.31 3.07 2.12
C PRO A 96 8.27 4.59 1.96
N LEU A 97 7.32 5.12 1.18
CA LEU A 97 7.16 6.57 1.02
C LEU A 97 6.67 7.24 2.30
N CYS A 98 5.71 6.60 3.00
CA CYS A 98 5.24 7.09 4.29
C CYS A 98 6.36 7.11 5.34
N ILE A 99 7.19 6.06 5.39
CA ILE A 99 8.34 5.96 6.29
C ILE A 99 9.35 7.07 5.98
N GLN A 100 9.69 7.26 4.70
CA GLN A 100 10.61 8.31 4.27
C GLN A 100 10.10 9.71 4.64
N ALA A 101 8.82 9.98 4.45
CA ALA A 101 8.21 11.27 4.81
C ALA A 101 8.27 11.53 6.32
N ILE A 102 8.02 10.51 7.15
CA ILE A 102 8.12 10.59 8.60
C ILE A 102 9.59 10.81 9.03
N ASP A 103 10.54 10.10 8.43
CA ASP A 103 11.96 10.25 8.70
C ASP A 103 12.48 11.65 8.37
N GLN A 104 11.90 12.27 7.33
CA GLN A 104 12.13 13.67 6.96
C GLN A 104 11.43 14.69 7.87
N GLY A 105 10.77 14.24 8.94
CA GLY A 105 10.12 15.08 9.95
C GLY A 105 8.71 15.55 9.57
N MET A 106 8.07 14.95 8.56
CA MET A 106 6.67 15.28 8.24
C MET A 106 5.72 14.76 9.31
N ALA A 107 4.75 15.59 9.71
CA ALA A 107 3.76 15.26 10.74
C ALA A 107 2.66 14.32 10.18
N LEU A 108 3.05 13.10 9.83
CA LEU A 108 2.16 12.05 9.36
C LEU A 108 1.80 11.09 10.48
N LYS A 109 0.57 10.57 10.44
CA LYS A 109 0.14 9.47 11.30
C LYS A 109 -0.37 8.33 10.42
N VAL A 110 0.29 7.19 10.49
CA VAL A 110 -0.19 5.96 9.84
C VAL A 110 -1.34 5.40 10.68
N LEU A 111 -2.51 5.24 10.06
CA LEU A 111 -3.73 4.79 10.71
C LEU A 111 -3.90 3.28 10.57
N ALA A 112 -3.72 2.75 9.37
CA ALA A 112 -3.89 1.33 9.07
C ALA A 112 -3.20 0.96 7.76
N GLY A 113 -2.96 -0.35 7.56
CA GLY A 113 -2.67 -0.93 6.25
C GLY A 113 -3.98 -1.24 5.52
N VAL A 114 -4.04 -0.91 4.22
CA VAL A 114 -5.22 -1.18 3.39
C VAL A 114 -5.13 -2.57 2.76
N HIS A 115 -3.97 -2.93 2.23
CA HIS A 115 -3.68 -4.26 1.70
C HIS A 115 -2.18 -4.56 1.78
N ALA A 116 -1.83 -5.83 1.75
CA ALA A 116 -0.46 -6.29 1.67
C ALA A 116 -0.10 -6.64 0.22
N GLY A 117 1.09 -6.22 -0.20
CA GLY A 117 1.64 -6.55 -1.52
C GLY A 117 0.95 -5.81 -2.67
N CYS A 118 1.64 -5.64 -3.75
CA CYS A 118 1.14 -5.26 -5.07
C CYS A 118 2.26 -5.28 -6.11
N PHE A 119 3.51 -5.54 -5.70
CA PHE A 119 4.63 -5.64 -6.62
C PHE A 119 4.90 -7.09 -6.99
N GLU A 120 5.10 -7.33 -8.27
CA GLU A 120 5.76 -8.52 -8.80
C GLU A 120 7.03 -8.10 -9.54
N VAL A 121 8.16 -8.71 -9.17
CA VAL A 121 9.42 -8.54 -9.89
C VAL A 121 9.50 -9.60 -10.96
N PHE A 122 9.30 -9.19 -12.20
CA PHE A 122 9.52 -10.01 -13.38
C PHE A 122 10.98 -9.96 -13.81
N ALA A 123 11.48 -11.06 -14.29
CA ALA A 123 12.84 -11.19 -14.80
C ALA A 123 12.89 -12.04 -16.07
N LYS A 124 13.97 -11.87 -16.85
CA LYS A 124 14.30 -12.74 -17.97
C LYS A 124 14.67 -14.14 -17.50
N GLU A 125 14.68 -15.10 -18.44
CA GLU A 125 14.92 -16.52 -18.20
C GLU A 125 16.26 -16.83 -17.48
N ASP A 126 17.28 -15.99 -17.66
CA ASP A 126 18.62 -16.15 -17.06
C ASP A 126 18.73 -15.55 -15.63
N VAL A 127 17.67 -14.98 -15.09
CA VAL A 127 17.60 -14.37 -13.75
C VAL A 127 16.63 -15.18 -12.90
N HIS A 128 17.15 -15.99 -11.98
CA HIS A 128 16.33 -16.93 -11.19
C HIS A 128 15.96 -16.44 -9.79
N GLY A 129 16.57 -15.34 -9.35
CA GLY A 129 16.29 -14.76 -8.04
C GLY A 129 16.98 -13.41 -7.83
N ILE A 130 16.75 -12.81 -6.68
CA ILE A 130 17.30 -11.49 -6.35
C ILE A 130 18.83 -11.41 -6.47
N PRO A 131 19.62 -12.41 -6.05
CA PRO A 131 21.08 -12.35 -6.21
C PRO A 131 21.55 -12.22 -7.65
N ASP A 132 20.78 -12.72 -8.63
CA ASP A 132 21.12 -12.67 -10.04
C ASP A 132 20.90 -11.28 -10.66
N LEU A 133 20.29 -10.36 -9.93
CA LEU A 133 20.09 -8.98 -10.39
C LEU A 133 21.37 -8.15 -10.43
N LYS A 134 22.48 -8.66 -9.88
CA LYS A 134 23.77 -7.96 -9.95
C LYS A 134 24.21 -7.72 -11.39
N GLY A 135 24.47 -6.45 -11.73
CA GLY A 135 24.85 -6.01 -13.09
C GLY A 135 23.69 -5.92 -14.08
N LYS A 136 22.49 -6.27 -13.67
CA LYS A 136 21.29 -6.27 -14.54
C LYS A 136 20.69 -4.89 -14.69
N VAL A 137 19.91 -4.73 -15.77
CA VAL A 137 19.21 -3.50 -16.13
C VAL A 137 17.76 -3.57 -15.61
N ILE A 138 17.46 -2.72 -14.65
CA ILE A 138 16.14 -2.68 -13.98
C ILE A 138 15.54 -1.29 -14.16
N GLU A 139 14.28 -1.23 -14.60
CA GLU A 139 13.57 0.03 -14.74
C GLU A 139 12.87 0.43 -13.43
N VAL A 140 12.90 1.74 -13.16
CA VAL A 140 12.11 2.40 -12.12
C VAL A 140 11.60 3.75 -12.64
N ALA A 141 10.42 4.17 -12.19
CA ALA A 141 9.83 5.45 -12.60
C ALA A 141 10.73 6.64 -12.24
N ALA A 142 11.42 6.55 -11.10
CA ALA A 142 12.45 7.49 -10.64
C ALA A 142 13.28 6.83 -9.54
N LEU A 143 14.49 7.32 -9.29
CA LEU A 143 15.21 6.99 -8.04
C LEU A 143 14.40 7.59 -6.88
N GLY A 144 14.12 6.79 -5.84
CA GLY A 144 13.23 7.17 -4.76
C GLY A 144 11.73 6.90 -5.02
N SER A 145 11.37 6.40 -6.21
CA SER A 145 9.99 5.92 -6.47
C SER A 145 9.65 4.70 -5.60
N PRO A 146 8.36 4.35 -5.44
CA PRO A 146 7.95 3.16 -4.68
C PRO A 146 8.65 1.88 -5.13
N GLN A 147 8.85 1.70 -6.45
CA GLN A 147 9.54 0.54 -7.02
C GLN A 147 11.01 0.50 -6.57
N HIS A 148 11.72 1.63 -6.67
CA HIS A 148 13.10 1.75 -6.23
C HIS A 148 13.24 1.53 -4.72
N LEU A 149 12.42 2.19 -3.92
CA LEU A 149 12.42 2.06 -2.45
C LEU A 149 12.02 0.67 -1.96
N PHE A 150 11.28 -0.08 -2.77
CA PHE A 150 10.95 -1.47 -2.48
C PHE A 150 12.13 -2.41 -2.81
N LEU A 151 12.69 -2.33 -4.02
CA LEU A 151 13.69 -3.30 -4.47
C LEU A 151 15.10 -3.02 -3.93
N ALA A 152 15.49 -1.76 -3.76
CA ALA A 152 16.84 -1.40 -3.33
C ALA A 152 17.23 -2.00 -1.96
N PRO A 153 16.40 -1.98 -0.91
CA PRO A 153 16.72 -2.65 0.35
C PRO A 153 16.82 -4.19 0.21
N ILE A 154 15.99 -4.79 -0.65
CA ILE A 154 15.98 -6.24 -0.86
C ILE A 154 17.29 -6.69 -1.52
N VAL A 155 17.73 -6.00 -2.56
CA VAL A 155 19.03 -6.32 -3.19
C VAL A 155 20.20 -6.04 -2.24
N ALA A 156 20.11 -5.00 -1.41
CA ALA A 156 21.12 -4.73 -0.39
C ALA A 156 21.21 -5.84 0.66
N HIS A 157 20.04 -6.41 1.06
CA HIS A 157 19.99 -7.50 2.03
C HIS A 157 20.72 -8.76 1.56
N VAL A 158 20.76 -9.04 0.26
CA VAL A 158 21.50 -10.15 -0.33
C VAL A 158 22.94 -9.79 -0.73
N GLY A 159 23.44 -8.63 -0.28
CA GLY A 159 24.83 -8.21 -0.48
C GLY A 159 25.15 -7.53 -1.81
N ILE A 160 24.14 -7.06 -2.53
CA ILE A 160 24.27 -6.26 -3.75
C ILE A 160 24.20 -4.78 -3.38
N ASP A 161 25.18 -3.97 -3.81
CA ASP A 161 25.11 -2.51 -3.62
C ASP A 161 24.11 -1.92 -4.65
N PRO A 162 22.92 -1.45 -4.21
CA PRO A 162 21.91 -0.98 -5.15
C PRO A 162 22.36 0.26 -5.93
N SER A 163 23.35 1.00 -5.44
CA SER A 163 23.85 2.21 -6.12
C SER A 163 24.93 1.94 -7.15
N LYS A 164 25.57 0.76 -7.12
CA LYS A 164 26.73 0.43 -7.98
C LYS A 164 26.50 -0.83 -8.82
N ASP A 165 25.81 -1.81 -8.22
CA ASP A 165 25.69 -3.15 -8.80
C ASP A 165 24.38 -3.33 -9.59
N ILE A 166 23.47 -2.36 -9.57
CA ILE A 166 22.23 -2.37 -10.38
C ILE A 166 22.28 -1.22 -11.39
N ASN A 167 21.97 -1.53 -12.64
CA ASN A 167 21.84 -0.52 -13.69
C ASN A 167 20.39 -0.01 -13.73
N TRP A 168 20.08 0.98 -12.90
CA TRP A 168 18.75 1.60 -12.88
C TRP A 168 18.50 2.40 -14.13
N VAL A 169 17.39 2.12 -14.83
CA VAL A 169 16.91 2.90 -15.97
C VAL A 169 15.67 3.66 -15.54
N VAL A 170 15.70 4.97 -15.74
CA VAL A 170 14.54 5.84 -15.51
C VAL A 170 13.90 6.16 -16.86
N SER A 171 12.66 5.74 -17.06
CA SER A 171 11.96 5.88 -18.36
C SER A 171 10.57 6.51 -18.20
N PRO A 172 10.47 7.82 -17.96
CA PRO A 172 9.17 8.45 -17.72
C PRO A 172 8.27 8.52 -18.98
N ALA A 173 8.85 8.37 -20.18
CA ALA A 173 8.13 8.55 -21.45
C ALA A 173 7.71 7.26 -22.15
N VAL A 174 8.20 6.10 -21.73
CA VAL A 174 7.93 4.80 -22.35
C VAL A 174 7.28 3.89 -21.32
N LYS A 175 6.30 3.09 -21.76
CA LYS A 175 5.69 2.07 -20.89
C LYS A 175 6.78 1.07 -20.47
N PRO A 176 7.16 0.97 -19.18
CA PRO A 176 8.25 0.11 -18.72
C PRO A 176 8.04 -1.35 -19.10
N MET A 177 6.80 -1.84 -18.99
CA MET A 177 6.41 -3.17 -19.40
C MET A 177 6.77 -3.45 -20.89
N GLN A 178 6.61 -2.47 -21.79
CA GLN A 178 6.98 -2.64 -23.19
C GLN A 178 8.50 -2.76 -23.37
N LEU A 179 9.29 -2.01 -22.61
CA LEU A 179 10.77 -2.16 -22.63
C LEU A 179 11.21 -3.55 -22.18
N PHE A 180 10.52 -4.11 -21.19
CA PHE A 180 10.78 -5.47 -20.73
C PHE A 180 10.38 -6.51 -21.81
N ILE A 181 9.21 -6.38 -22.40
CA ILE A 181 8.77 -7.24 -23.53
C ILE A 181 9.74 -7.16 -24.71
N ASP A 182 10.22 -5.95 -25.04
CA ASP A 182 11.20 -5.75 -26.11
C ASP A 182 12.62 -6.26 -25.76
N GLY A 183 12.82 -6.83 -24.56
CA GLY A 183 14.09 -7.36 -24.11
C GLY A 183 15.15 -6.32 -23.76
N LYS A 184 14.76 -5.06 -23.56
CA LYS A 184 15.66 -3.95 -23.21
C LYS A 184 15.94 -3.85 -21.71
N LEU A 185 15.17 -4.56 -20.89
CA LEU A 185 15.34 -4.66 -19.45
C LEU A 185 15.56 -6.13 -19.07
N ASP A 186 16.35 -6.35 -18.03
CA ASP A 186 16.55 -7.69 -17.46
C ASP A 186 15.53 -8.00 -16.37
N GLY A 187 15.03 -6.96 -15.70
CA GLY A 187 13.97 -7.05 -14.73
C GLY A 187 13.03 -5.85 -14.77
N PHE A 188 11.83 -6.06 -14.30
CA PHE A 188 10.74 -5.08 -14.28
C PHE A 188 9.89 -5.27 -13.02
N LEU A 189 9.56 -4.18 -12.34
CA LEU A 189 8.62 -4.20 -11.22
C LEU A 189 7.24 -3.79 -11.69
N GLY A 190 6.38 -4.80 -11.87
CA GLY A 190 4.99 -4.60 -12.26
C GLY A 190 4.08 -4.23 -11.10
N LEU A 191 3.17 -3.31 -11.38
CA LEU A 191 1.99 -2.99 -10.58
C LEU A 191 0.74 -3.39 -11.33
N PRO A 192 -0.32 -3.86 -10.67
CA PRO A 192 -1.57 -4.15 -11.36
C PRO A 192 -2.06 -2.96 -12.23
N PRO A 193 -2.43 -3.19 -13.51
CA PRO A 193 -2.69 -4.50 -14.16
C PRO A 193 -1.48 -5.11 -14.89
N GLU A 194 -0.31 -4.53 -14.89
CA GLU A 194 0.86 -4.97 -15.67
C GLU A 194 1.28 -6.43 -15.41
N PRO A 195 1.33 -6.94 -14.15
CA PRO A 195 1.60 -8.35 -13.90
C PRO A 195 0.63 -9.28 -14.64
N GLN A 196 -0.66 -8.95 -14.61
CA GLN A 196 -1.69 -9.75 -15.27
C GLN A 196 -1.51 -9.76 -16.81
N GLU A 197 -1.09 -8.62 -17.38
CA GLU A 197 -0.79 -8.51 -18.80
C GLU A 197 0.45 -9.34 -19.18
N LEU A 198 1.53 -9.30 -18.39
CA LEU A 198 2.74 -10.10 -18.60
C LEU A 198 2.45 -11.61 -18.48
N HIS A 199 1.68 -12.03 -17.48
CA HIS A 199 1.23 -13.41 -17.35
C HIS A 199 0.42 -13.87 -18.57
N ALA A 200 -0.45 -13.03 -19.10
CA ALA A 200 -1.27 -13.36 -20.27
C ALA A 200 -0.43 -13.55 -21.53
N VAL A 201 0.63 -12.77 -21.72
CA VAL A 201 1.53 -12.87 -22.89
C VAL A 201 2.72 -13.81 -22.66
N ARG A 202 2.87 -14.36 -21.45
CA ARG A 202 3.93 -15.29 -21.06
C ARG A 202 5.34 -14.75 -21.32
N VAL A 203 5.58 -13.51 -20.92
CA VAL A 203 6.91 -12.86 -21.04
C VAL A 203 7.53 -12.74 -19.68
N GLY A 204 8.74 -13.32 -19.53
CA GLY A 204 9.47 -13.39 -18.26
C GLY A 204 8.80 -14.32 -17.24
N HIS A 205 9.36 -14.33 -16.04
CA HIS A 205 8.81 -15.05 -14.88
C HIS A 205 8.98 -14.22 -13.62
N VAL A 206 8.20 -14.53 -12.59
CA VAL A 206 8.24 -13.82 -11.31
C VAL A 206 9.33 -14.38 -10.42
N ILE A 207 10.26 -13.53 -9.99
CA ILE A 207 11.32 -13.88 -9.04
C ILE A 207 11.03 -13.38 -7.61
N LEU A 208 10.07 -12.48 -7.46
CA LEU A 208 9.58 -11.99 -6.17
C LEU A 208 8.14 -11.50 -6.33
N ASN A 209 7.25 -11.93 -5.43
CA ASN A 209 5.88 -11.45 -5.32
C ASN A 209 5.64 -10.93 -3.89
N SER A 210 5.46 -9.63 -3.72
CA SER A 210 5.31 -8.99 -2.42
C SER A 210 4.04 -9.39 -1.65
N THR A 211 3.10 -10.11 -2.29
CA THR A 211 1.88 -10.62 -1.63
C THR A 211 2.14 -11.94 -0.89
N VAL A 212 2.98 -12.80 -1.45
CA VAL A 212 3.22 -14.16 -0.94
C VAL A 212 4.61 -14.35 -0.35
N ASP A 213 5.60 -13.73 -0.96
CA ASP A 213 6.96 -13.72 -0.44
C ASP A 213 7.07 -12.68 0.67
N ARG A 214 7.83 -12.98 1.69
CA ARG A 214 8.10 -12.07 2.82
C ARG A 214 9.58 -11.80 2.86
N PRO A 215 10.07 -10.92 1.96
CA PRO A 215 11.49 -10.60 1.87
C PRO A 215 12.00 -9.84 3.10
#